data_8e8ae20f5f3d5f640e7a20ddbcb12dd7
#
_entry.id   8e8ae20f5f3d5f640e7a20ddbcb12dd7
#
_cell.length_a   1.000
_cell.length_b   1.000
_cell.length_c   1.000
_cell.angle_alpha   90.00
_cell.angle_beta   90.00
_cell.angle_gamma   90.00
#
_symmetry.space_group_name_H-M   'P 1'
#
loop_
_entity.id
_entity.type
_entity.pdbx_description
1 polymer ?
#
loop_
_entity_poly.entity_id
_entity_poly.type
_entity_poly.pdbx_seq_one_letter_code
_entity_poly.pdbx_strand_id
1 'polypeptide(L)'
;MKKLVLTLTGFLIAGSVFAAGNTTNDSFNKAKRFLEQDVYYDHRVTFYCGAEFDARKNVKLPAGFKTEKHKNRAKRVEWEHVVAAENFGRAFQEWRNGDHQCVNNKGQAFKGRRCAEKVNKTFRYMQADMYNLYPAIGAVNAARQNYRFQMLPGAKSDFGSCQMKIEGRQVEPPESSRGAIARTHLYMQDAYPVFRLSSAQQKLMDAWNKSYPVDAWECRRARRIEAIQGNENRFVKEPCRKAGLW
;
A
#
# COMPACT_ATOMS: atom_id res chain seq x y z
N MET A 1 -23.98 15.54 -62.97
CA MET A 1 -22.83 15.68 -62.06
C MET A 1 -23.29 15.32 -60.67
N LYS A 2 -23.00 14.08 -60.21
CA LYS A 2 -23.38 13.60 -58.84
C LYS A 2 -22.23 13.93 -57.91
N LYS A 3 -22.47 14.77 -56.88
CA LYS A 3 -21.51 15.09 -55.84
C LYS A 3 -21.50 13.93 -54.80
N LEU A 4 -20.36 13.28 -54.69
CA LEU A 4 -20.10 12.26 -53.67
C LEU A 4 -19.71 12.98 -52.36
N VAL A 5 -20.54 12.86 -51.30
CA VAL A 5 -20.24 13.36 -49.97
C VAL A 5 -19.56 12.23 -49.22
N LEU A 6 -18.27 12.41 -48.96
CA LEU A 6 -17.47 11.46 -48.14
C LEU A 6 -17.63 11.87 -46.66
N THR A 7 -18.40 11.10 -45.91
CA THR A 7 -18.52 11.25 -44.44
C THR A 7 -17.35 10.56 -43.78
N LEU A 8 -16.45 11.34 -43.23
CA LEU A 8 -15.31 10.85 -42.42
C LEU A 8 -15.80 10.55 -41.00
N THR A 9 -16.05 9.27 -40.68
CA THR A 9 -16.36 8.81 -39.31
C THR A 9 -15.07 8.71 -38.53
N GLY A 10 -14.78 9.71 -37.68
CA GLY A 10 -13.66 9.67 -36.75
C GLY A 10 -13.92 8.64 -35.65
N PHE A 11 -13.14 7.57 -35.61
CA PHE A 11 -13.09 6.63 -34.49
C PHE A 11 -12.32 7.30 -33.34
N LEU A 12 -13.03 7.74 -32.29
CA LEU A 12 -12.45 8.12 -31.02
C LEU A 12 -11.98 6.83 -30.33
N ILE A 13 -10.69 6.52 -30.42
CA ILE A 13 -10.04 5.50 -29.60
C ILE A 13 -9.95 6.10 -28.19
N ALA A 14 -10.88 5.72 -27.30
CA ALA A 14 -10.75 5.98 -25.88
C ALA A 14 -9.57 5.15 -25.36
N GLY A 15 -8.38 5.72 -25.41
CA GLY A 15 -7.19 5.15 -24.76
C GLY A 15 -7.47 5.05 -23.26
N SER A 16 -7.40 3.84 -22.71
CA SER A 16 -7.42 3.65 -21.26
C SER A 16 -6.22 4.37 -20.66
N VAL A 17 -6.44 5.53 -20.07
CA VAL A 17 -5.42 6.24 -19.30
C VAL A 17 -5.19 5.43 -18.03
N PHE A 18 -4.17 4.56 -18.05
CA PHE A 18 -3.69 3.95 -16.81
C PHE A 18 -3.20 5.06 -15.89
N ALA A 19 -3.66 5.07 -14.66
CA ALA A 19 -3.13 5.99 -13.66
C ALA A 19 -1.63 5.71 -13.52
N ALA A 20 -0.80 6.73 -13.75
CA ALA A 20 0.62 6.59 -13.51
C ALA A 20 0.87 6.46 -12.01
N GLY A 21 1.70 5.49 -11.60
CA GLY A 21 2.15 5.38 -10.23
C GLY A 21 3.09 6.52 -9.83
N ASN A 22 3.68 6.41 -8.66
CA ASN A 22 4.73 7.33 -8.22
C ASN A 22 5.91 7.31 -9.21
N THR A 23 6.28 8.47 -9.73
CA THR A 23 7.44 8.67 -10.62
C THR A 23 8.34 9.79 -10.14
N THR A 24 7.99 10.46 -9.04
CA THR A 24 8.66 11.67 -8.52
C THR A 24 9.62 11.37 -7.38
N ASN A 25 9.36 10.33 -6.59
CA ASN A 25 10.18 9.96 -5.43
C ASN A 25 10.54 8.49 -5.45
N ASP A 26 11.81 8.16 -5.65
CA ASP A 26 12.33 6.79 -5.63
C ASP A 26 13.02 6.41 -4.29
N SER A 27 12.90 7.25 -3.27
CA SER A 27 13.51 7.03 -1.96
C SER A 27 12.45 6.68 -0.89
N PHE A 28 12.48 5.44 -0.41
CA PHE A 28 11.61 5.01 0.70
C PHE A 28 11.83 5.84 1.98
N ASN A 29 13.08 6.24 2.26
CA ASN A 29 13.37 7.09 3.42
C ASN A 29 12.76 8.49 3.26
N LYS A 30 12.77 9.06 2.05
CA LYS A 30 12.14 10.34 1.76
C LYS A 30 10.61 10.24 1.87
N ALA A 31 10.01 9.16 1.34
CA ALA A 31 8.58 8.91 1.47
C ALA A 31 8.14 8.85 2.95
N LYS A 32 8.90 8.15 3.80
CA LYS A 32 8.62 8.10 5.25
C LYS A 32 8.63 9.47 5.91
N ARG A 33 9.58 10.35 5.53
CA ARG A 33 9.63 11.73 6.06
C ARG A 33 8.42 12.55 5.65
N PHE A 34 8.03 12.50 4.38
CA PHE A 34 6.83 13.17 3.91
C PHE A 34 5.57 12.68 4.63
N LEU A 35 5.45 11.37 4.83
CA LEU A 35 4.33 10.81 5.58
C LEU A 35 4.31 11.32 7.03
N GLU A 36 5.45 11.38 7.71
CA GLU A 36 5.55 11.86 9.09
C GLU A 36 5.25 13.35 9.23
N GLN A 37 5.78 14.17 8.32
CA GLN A 37 5.83 15.63 8.47
C GLN A 37 4.66 16.33 7.77
N ASP A 38 4.19 15.78 6.65
CA ASP A 38 3.25 16.47 5.77
C ASP A 38 1.89 15.77 5.67
N VAL A 39 1.85 14.43 5.85
CA VAL A 39 0.61 13.66 5.72
C VAL A 39 -0.03 13.37 7.07
N TYR A 40 0.74 12.87 8.06
CA TYR A 40 0.23 12.38 9.35
C TYR A 40 0.51 13.33 10.52
N TYR A 41 0.96 14.56 10.30
CA TYR A 41 1.36 15.48 11.36
C TYR A 41 0.24 15.82 12.37
N ASP A 42 -1.02 15.80 11.94
CA ASP A 42 -2.22 16.07 12.72
C ASP A 42 -3.13 14.85 12.92
N HIS A 43 -2.72 13.67 12.42
CA HIS A 43 -3.50 12.43 12.54
C HIS A 43 -2.56 11.25 12.80
N ARG A 44 -1.99 11.21 13.98
CA ARG A 44 -1.02 10.19 14.41
C ARG A 44 -1.71 8.95 14.96
N VAL A 45 -2.38 8.19 14.09
CA VAL A 45 -3.11 6.97 14.43
C VAL A 45 -2.63 5.83 13.54
N THR A 46 -2.37 4.66 14.13
CA THR A 46 -1.90 3.48 13.40
C THR A 46 -3.04 2.79 12.65
N PHE A 47 -2.71 2.25 11.49
CA PHE A 47 -3.66 1.76 10.49
C PHE A 47 -4.52 0.57 10.96
N TYR A 48 -3.90 -0.47 11.52
CA TYR A 48 -4.65 -1.68 11.87
C TYR A 48 -5.34 -1.59 13.23
N CYS A 49 -4.67 -1.03 14.21
CA CYS A 49 -5.10 -1.11 15.60
C CYS A 49 -5.63 0.21 16.16
N GLY A 50 -5.65 1.29 15.39
CA GLY A 50 -6.11 2.60 15.86
C GLY A 50 -5.30 3.19 17.04
N ALA A 51 -4.06 2.73 17.23
CA ALA A 51 -3.20 3.22 18.31
C ALA A 51 -2.68 4.64 18.01
N GLU A 52 -2.75 5.53 18.99
CA GLU A 52 -2.11 6.84 18.91
C GLU A 52 -0.57 6.70 18.97
N PHE A 53 0.12 7.64 18.34
CA PHE A 53 1.58 7.75 18.43
C PHE A 53 2.05 9.21 18.42
N ASP A 54 3.19 9.46 19.03
CA ASP A 54 3.79 10.79 19.12
C ASP A 54 4.66 11.13 17.89
N ALA A 55 5.18 12.36 17.85
CA ALA A 55 6.09 12.82 16.79
C ALA A 55 7.42 12.04 16.74
N ARG A 56 7.80 11.35 17.82
CA ARG A 56 8.98 10.48 17.89
C ARG A 56 8.65 9.04 17.49
N LYS A 57 7.40 8.77 17.07
CA LYS A 57 6.88 7.46 16.69
C LYS A 57 6.74 6.48 17.86
N ASN A 58 6.68 6.96 19.09
CA ASN A 58 6.34 6.12 20.22
C ASN A 58 4.84 5.83 20.19
N VAL A 59 4.48 4.57 20.30
CA VAL A 59 3.09 4.11 20.27
C VAL A 59 2.52 4.07 21.67
N LYS A 60 1.34 4.68 21.84
CA LYS A 60 0.47 4.46 23.00
C LYS A 60 -0.43 3.27 22.69
N LEU A 61 -0.07 2.11 23.25
CA LEU A 61 -0.81 0.87 23.00
C LEU A 61 -2.27 0.99 23.47
N PRO A 62 -3.26 0.53 22.69
CA PRO A 62 -4.66 0.53 23.10
C PRO A 62 -4.88 -0.36 24.33
N ALA A 63 -5.88 -0.04 25.14
CA ALA A 63 -6.28 -0.89 26.24
C ALA A 63 -6.60 -2.30 25.75
N GLY A 64 -6.08 -3.33 26.43
CA GLY A 64 -6.26 -4.72 26.04
C GLY A 64 -5.40 -5.20 24.86
N PHE A 65 -4.53 -4.37 24.28
CA PHE A 65 -3.55 -4.82 23.30
C PHE A 65 -2.57 -5.81 23.94
N LYS A 66 -2.33 -6.94 23.27
CA LYS A 66 -1.37 -7.97 23.70
C LYS A 66 -0.52 -8.40 22.51
N THR A 67 0.68 -8.84 22.76
CA THR A 67 1.52 -9.51 21.77
C THR A 67 2.54 -10.41 22.45
N GLU A 68 2.64 -11.65 22.01
CA GLU A 68 3.65 -12.59 22.49
C GLU A 68 4.96 -12.47 21.71
N LYS A 69 4.87 -12.09 20.43
CA LYS A 69 6.02 -11.95 19.55
C LYS A 69 6.34 -10.47 19.29
N HIS A 70 7.60 -10.19 18.99
CA HIS A 70 8.07 -8.84 18.61
C HIS A 70 7.79 -7.74 19.64
N LYS A 71 7.76 -8.04 20.93
CA LYS A 71 7.39 -7.13 22.04
C LYS A 71 8.13 -5.78 21.97
N ASN A 72 9.44 -5.80 21.66
CA ASN A 72 10.25 -4.57 21.56
C ASN A 72 9.82 -3.66 20.39
N ARG A 73 9.20 -4.23 19.35
CA ARG A 73 8.68 -3.48 18.21
C ARG A 73 7.28 -2.89 18.46
N ALA A 74 6.56 -3.36 19.47
CA ALA A 74 5.22 -2.87 19.80
C ALA A 74 5.20 -1.40 20.24
N LYS A 75 6.31 -0.91 20.78
CA LYS A 75 6.41 0.46 21.31
C LYS A 75 6.68 1.53 20.26
N ARG A 76 6.82 1.16 18.98
CA ARG A 76 7.16 2.10 17.90
C ARG A 76 6.31 1.90 16.66
N VAL A 77 6.13 2.98 15.92
CA VAL A 77 5.56 2.93 14.57
C VAL A 77 6.60 2.41 13.57
N GLU A 78 6.13 1.57 12.67
CA GLU A 78 6.82 1.19 11.45
C GLU A 78 5.92 1.48 10.26
N TRP A 79 6.53 1.86 9.13
CA TRP A 79 5.79 2.11 7.90
C TRP A 79 5.54 0.78 7.18
N GLU A 80 4.28 0.42 7.18
CA GLU A 80 3.75 -0.80 6.57
C GLU A 80 3.55 -0.59 5.08
N HIS A 81 4.06 -1.52 4.27
CA HIS A 81 3.63 -1.69 2.89
C HIS A 81 2.39 -2.58 2.87
N VAL A 82 1.21 -2.02 2.66
CA VAL A 82 -0.06 -2.77 2.60
C VAL A 82 -0.01 -3.84 1.51
N VAL A 83 0.39 -3.48 0.30
CA VAL A 83 0.91 -4.45 -0.69
C VAL A 83 2.38 -4.67 -0.36
N ALA A 84 2.70 -5.80 0.25
CA ALA A 84 4.05 -6.09 0.74
C ALA A 84 5.11 -5.96 -0.37
N ALA A 85 6.27 -5.39 -0.02
CA ALA A 85 7.36 -5.18 -0.98
C ALA A 85 7.81 -6.47 -1.67
N GLU A 86 7.71 -7.62 -0.99
CA GLU A 86 7.98 -8.91 -1.61
C GLU A 86 6.95 -9.28 -2.68
N ASN A 87 5.66 -8.95 -2.47
CA ASN A 87 4.60 -9.34 -3.40
C ASN A 87 4.75 -8.67 -4.76
N PHE A 88 5.11 -7.40 -4.82
CA PHE A 88 5.43 -6.75 -6.09
C PHE A 88 6.91 -6.94 -6.49
N GLY A 89 7.81 -7.08 -5.52
CA GLY A 89 9.23 -7.28 -5.77
C GLY A 89 9.53 -8.54 -6.58
N ARG A 90 8.80 -9.62 -6.34
CA ARG A 90 8.92 -10.88 -7.08
C ARG A 90 8.62 -10.76 -8.58
N ALA A 91 8.01 -9.70 -9.06
CA ALA A 91 7.86 -9.43 -10.48
C ALA A 91 9.19 -9.06 -11.17
N PHE A 92 10.16 -8.55 -10.40
CA PHE A 92 11.45 -8.11 -10.92
C PHE A 92 12.50 -9.22 -10.90
N GLN A 93 13.30 -9.28 -11.97
CA GLN A 93 14.37 -10.26 -12.11
C GLN A 93 15.42 -10.10 -11.00
N GLU A 94 15.78 -8.88 -10.68
CA GLU A 94 16.79 -8.53 -9.68
C GLU A 94 16.40 -9.02 -8.27
N TRP A 95 15.10 -9.07 -8.00
CA TRP A 95 14.60 -9.67 -6.77
C TRP A 95 14.76 -11.18 -6.75
N ARG A 96 14.43 -11.85 -7.86
CA ARG A 96 14.44 -13.33 -7.93
C ARG A 96 15.84 -13.89 -8.09
N ASN A 97 16.60 -13.34 -9.00
CA ASN A 97 17.86 -13.92 -9.49
C ASN A 97 19.08 -13.10 -9.07
N GLY A 98 18.91 -11.82 -8.74
CA GLY A 98 19.99 -10.87 -8.56
C GLY A 98 20.35 -10.15 -9.86
N ASP A 99 21.44 -9.40 -9.81
CA ASP A 99 22.02 -8.67 -10.93
C ASP A 99 23.54 -8.63 -10.76
N HIS A 100 24.30 -8.50 -11.86
CA HIS A 100 25.76 -8.44 -11.84
C HIS A 100 26.32 -7.30 -10.97
N GLN A 101 25.57 -6.20 -10.82
CA GLN A 101 25.91 -5.10 -9.94
C GLN A 101 25.62 -5.38 -8.46
N CYS A 102 24.84 -6.43 -8.15
CA CYS A 102 24.45 -6.78 -6.79
C CYS A 102 25.51 -7.64 -6.09
N VAL A 103 26.69 -7.05 -5.91
CA VAL A 103 27.83 -7.64 -5.21
C VAL A 103 28.15 -6.77 -3.98
N ASN A 104 28.44 -7.40 -2.84
CA ASN A 104 28.84 -6.74 -1.61
C ASN A 104 30.34 -6.42 -1.60
N ASN A 105 30.81 -5.75 -0.55
CA ASN A 105 32.23 -5.36 -0.42
C ASN A 105 33.22 -6.54 -0.31
N LYS A 106 32.70 -7.77 -0.15
CA LYS A 106 33.48 -9.03 -0.11
C LYS A 106 33.41 -9.81 -1.42
N GLY A 107 32.87 -9.22 -2.50
CA GLY A 107 32.69 -9.89 -3.79
C GLY A 107 31.54 -10.91 -3.84
N GLN A 108 30.70 -10.99 -2.81
CA GLN A 108 29.59 -11.94 -2.74
C GLN A 108 28.33 -11.36 -3.40
N ALA A 109 27.75 -12.11 -4.33
CA ALA A 109 26.47 -11.75 -4.96
C ALA A 109 25.32 -11.81 -3.97
N PHE A 110 24.36 -10.89 -4.12
CA PHE A 110 23.12 -10.89 -3.36
C PHE A 110 21.92 -10.60 -4.26
N LYS A 111 20.72 -10.99 -3.79
CA LYS A 111 19.44 -10.80 -4.48
C LYS A 111 18.38 -10.27 -3.50
N GLY A 112 17.11 -10.27 -3.91
CA GLY A 112 15.98 -9.83 -3.10
C GLY A 112 15.85 -8.32 -3.05
N ARG A 113 15.22 -7.82 -1.99
CA ARG A 113 14.91 -6.39 -1.84
C ARG A 113 16.12 -5.48 -2.07
N ARG A 114 17.26 -5.83 -1.47
CA ARG A 114 18.47 -5.01 -1.57
C ARG A 114 18.99 -4.86 -2.99
N CYS A 115 18.92 -5.95 -3.78
CA CYS A 115 19.34 -5.90 -5.18
C CYS A 115 18.36 -5.09 -6.02
N ALA A 116 17.07 -5.36 -5.93
CA ALA A 116 16.05 -4.60 -6.65
C ALA A 116 16.10 -3.10 -6.29
N GLU A 117 16.29 -2.75 -5.02
CA GLU A 117 16.45 -1.35 -4.57
C GLU A 117 17.72 -0.70 -5.17
N LYS A 118 18.82 -1.45 -5.28
CA LYS A 118 20.07 -0.95 -5.84
C LYS A 118 19.97 -0.62 -7.33
N VAL A 119 19.37 -1.49 -8.13
CA VAL A 119 19.50 -1.42 -9.60
C VAL A 119 18.20 -1.16 -10.36
N ASN A 120 17.01 -1.34 -9.73
CA ASN A 120 15.75 -1.20 -10.43
C ASN A 120 14.97 0.05 -9.98
N LYS A 121 14.88 1.05 -10.86
CA LYS A 121 14.21 2.32 -10.57
C LYS A 121 12.70 2.16 -10.37
N THR A 122 12.05 1.30 -11.15
CA THR A 122 10.61 1.04 -11.01
C THR A 122 10.30 0.42 -9.65
N PHE A 123 11.12 -0.54 -9.20
CA PHE A 123 10.98 -1.10 -7.85
C PHE A 123 11.13 -0.01 -6.77
N ARG A 124 12.10 0.90 -6.90
CA ARG A 124 12.26 2.03 -5.95
C ARG A 124 11.03 2.93 -5.92
N TYR A 125 10.46 3.26 -7.07
CA TYR A 125 9.22 4.03 -7.14
C TYR A 125 8.05 3.33 -6.45
N MET A 126 7.86 2.04 -6.69
CA MET A 126 6.81 1.23 -6.04
C MET A 126 7.02 1.15 -4.53
N GLN A 127 8.26 0.97 -4.09
CA GLN A 127 8.63 0.90 -2.67
C GLN A 127 8.42 2.23 -1.94
N ALA A 128 8.56 3.35 -2.64
CA ALA A 128 8.43 4.69 -2.10
C ALA A 128 7.03 5.30 -2.30
N ASP A 129 6.09 4.55 -2.91
CA ASP A 129 4.75 5.04 -3.15
C ASP A 129 3.95 5.20 -1.86
N MET A 130 3.63 6.45 -1.54
CA MET A 130 2.97 6.81 -0.28
C MET A 130 1.53 6.30 -0.17
N TYR A 131 0.84 6.02 -1.28
CA TYR A 131 -0.48 5.39 -1.22
C TYR A 131 -0.43 3.97 -0.66
N ASN A 132 0.71 3.29 -0.79
CA ASN A 132 0.92 1.94 -0.25
C ASN A 132 1.52 1.93 1.17
N LEU A 133 1.82 3.09 1.77
CA LEU A 133 2.54 3.20 3.05
C LEU A 133 1.64 3.72 4.16
N TYR A 134 1.49 2.94 5.23
CA TYR A 134 0.67 3.29 6.39
C TYR A 134 1.44 3.11 7.70
N PRO A 135 1.19 3.94 8.74
CA PRO A 135 1.80 3.74 10.04
C PRO A 135 1.17 2.53 10.73
N ALA A 136 1.97 1.60 11.20
CA ALA A 136 1.50 0.43 11.94
C ALA A 136 2.29 0.21 13.23
N ILE A 137 1.69 -0.43 14.23
CA ILE A 137 2.43 -0.94 15.38
C ILE A 137 3.48 -1.92 14.88
N GLY A 138 4.75 -1.70 15.21
CA GLY A 138 5.85 -2.50 14.66
C GLY A 138 5.75 -4.00 14.93
N ALA A 139 5.14 -4.43 16.05
CA ALA A 139 4.87 -5.84 16.31
C ALA A 139 3.84 -6.43 15.35
N VAL A 140 2.79 -5.67 15.02
CA VAL A 140 1.74 -6.08 14.07
C VAL A 140 2.30 -6.15 12.66
N ASN A 141 3.07 -5.12 12.25
CA ASN A 141 3.78 -5.10 10.97
C ASN A 141 4.71 -6.32 10.83
N ALA A 142 5.50 -6.63 11.87
CA ALA A 142 6.40 -7.77 11.88
C ALA A 142 5.69 -9.12 11.75
N ALA A 143 4.55 -9.27 12.40
CA ALA A 143 3.78 -10.51 12.36
C ALA A 143 3.02 -10.68 11.02
N ARG A 144 2.55 -9.57 10.44
CA ARG A 144 1.85 -9.56 9.16
C ARG A 144 2.75 -10.02 8.01
N GLN A 145 4.03 -9.66 8.02
CA GLN A 145 5.00 -10.06 6.98
C GLN A 145 4.51 -9.74 5.54
N ASN A 146 4.59 -10.71 4.64
CA ASN A 146 4.08 -10.65 3.27
C ASN A 146 2.79 -11.48 3.08
N TYR A 147 2.11 -11.82 4.16
CA TYR A 147 0.94 -12.68 4.15
C TYR A 147 -0.24 -12.04 3.41
N ARG A 148 -1.05 -12.85 2.75
CA ARG A 148 -2.21 -12.40 1.98
C ARG A 148 -3.35 -12.04 2.91
N PHE A 149 -4.08 -11.00 2.56
CA PHE A 149 -5.34 -10.68 3.23
C PHE A 149 -6.42 -11.69 2.85
N GLN A 150 -7.18 -12.13 3.84
CA GLN A 150 -8.23 -13.14 3.73
C GLN A 150 -9.24 -12.95 4.86
N MET A 151 -10.45 -13.48 4.72
CA MET A 151 -11.36 -13.69 5.84
C MET A 151 -10.96 -14.98 6.56
N LEU A 152 -10.87 -14.94 7.88
CA LEU A 152 -10.49 -16.08 8.74
C LEU A 152 -11.59 -16.31 9.79
N PRO A 153 -12.77 -16.84 9.38
CA PRO A 153 -13.88 -17.07 10.30
C PRO A 153 -13.46 -18.06 11.40
N GLY A 154 -13.77 -17.70 12.65
CA GLY A 154 -13.38 -18.51 13.82
C GLY A 154 -11.97 -18.28 14.37
N ALA A 155 -11.05 -17.69 13.60
CA ALA A 155 -9.72 -17.36 14.11
C ALA A 155 -9.78 -16.27 15.19
N LYS A 156 -8.93 -16.40 16.21
CA LYS A 156 -8.80 -15.42 17.29
C LYS A 156 -7.74 -14.36 16.93
N SER A 157 -7.88 -13.18 17.53
CA SER A 157 -6.86 -12.15 17.40
C SER A 157 -5.56 -12.55 18.08
N ASP A 158 -4.43 -12.32 17.41
CA ASP A 158 -3.09 -12.47 17.99
C ASP A 158 -2.67 -11.26 18.84
N PHE A 159 -3.48 -10.18 18.84
CA PHE A 159 -3.13 -8.89 19.43
C PHE A 159 -4.16 -8.35 20.42
N GLY A 160 -4.91 -9.24 21.07
CA GLY A 160 -5.91 -8.88 22.09
C GLY A 160 -7.03 -8.01 21.52
N SER A 161 -7.17 -6.78 21.98
CA SER A 161 -8.21 -5.84 21.50
C SER A 161 -8.06 -5.41 20.05
N CYS A 162 -6.86 -5.46 19.47
CA CYS A 162 -6.65 -5.22 18.05
C CYS A 162 -7.02 -6.48 17.26
N GLN A 163 -8.10 -6.43 16.47
CA GLN A 163 -8.70 -7.57 15.77
C GLN A 163 -7.89 -8.00 14.53
N MET A 164 -6.58 -8.09 14.66
CA MET A 164 -5.67 -8.62 13.64
C MET A 164 -5.48 -10.12 13.87
N LYS A 165 -5.95 -10.95 12.93
CA LYS A 165 -5.88 -12.41 13.02
C LYS A 165 -4.88 -12.94 11.99
N ILE A 166 -4.04 -13.90 12.39
CA ILE A 166 -3.01 -14.45 11.52
C ILE A 166 -3.03 -15.98 11.61
N GLU A 167 -3.27 -16.64 10.50
CA GLU A 167 -3.30 -18.10 10.42
C GLU A 167 -2.85 -18.57 9.04
N GLY A 168 -2.05 -19.63 8.97
CA GLY A 168 -1.68 -20.28 7.71
C GLY A 168 -1.07 -19.36 6.64
N ARG A 169 -0.29 -18.34 7.03
CA ARG A 169 0.25 -17.30 6.16
C ARG A 169 -0.84 -16.41 5.52
N GLN A 170 -1.96 -16.29 6.17
CA GLN A 170 -3.07 -15.42 5.82
C GLN A 170 -3.37 -14.47 6.97
N VAL A 171 -3.97 -13.33 6.67
CA VAL A 171 -4.26 -12.27 7.62
C VAL A 171 -5.68 -11.77 7.41
N GLU A 172 -6.48 -11.78 8.47
CA GLU A 172 -7.71 -11.00 8.51
C GLU A 172 -7.45 -9.72 9.29
N PRO A 173 -7.50 -8.56 8.61
CA PRO A 173 -7.30 -7.27 9.26
C PRO A 173 -8.56 -6.81 9.98
N PRO A 174 -8.45 -5.89 10.95
CA PRO A 174 -9.59 -5.21 11.53
C PRO A 174 -10.50 -4.60 10.46
N GLU A 175 -11.79 -4.61 10.73
CA GLU A 175 -12.81 -4.17 9.79
C GLU A 175 -12.58 -2.73 9.30
N SER A 176 -12.19 -1.83 10.20
CA SER A 176 -11.89 -0.42 9.92
C SER A 176 -10.81 -0.20 8.86
N SER A 177 -9.94 -1.17 8.60
CA SER A 177 -8.85 -1.04 7.62
C SER A 177 -9.14 -1.71 6.28
N ARG A 178 -10.19 -2.54 6.17
CA ARG A 178 -10.46 -3.36 4.98
C ARG A 178 -10.68 -2.54 3.72
N GLY A 179 -11.45 -1.44 3.80
CA GLY A 179 -11.69 -0.56 2.65
C GLY A 179 -10.42 0.06 2.09
N ALA A 180 -9.61 0.65 2.96
CA ALA A 180 -8.34 1.26 2.57
C ALA A 180 -7.32 0.23 2.06
N ILE A 181 -7.29 -0.99 2.62
CA ILE A 181 -6.50 -2.12 2.10
C ILE A 181 -6.93 -2.44 0.66
N ALA A 182 -8.23 -2.54 0.42
CA ALA A 182 -8.78 -2.85 -0.90
C ALA A 182 -8.36 -1.79 -1.92
N ARG A 183 -8.62 -0.52 -1.63
CA ARG A 183 -8.27 0.61 -2.51
C ARG A 183 -6.77 0.72 -2.77
N THR A 184 -5.95 0.37 -1.79
CA THR A 184 -4.50 0.30 -1.97
C THR A 184 -4.09 -0.81 -2.94
N HIS A 185 -4.67 -2.01 -2.84
CA HIS A 185 -4.36 -3.12 -3.75
C HIS A 185 -4.82 -2.83 -5.18
N LEU A 186 -6.04 -2.32 -5.33
CA LEU A 186 -6.60 -1.92 -6.62
C LEU A 186 -5.75 -0.82 -7.28
N TYR A 187 -5.34 0.19 -6.49
CA TYR A 187 -4.44 1.23 -6.97
C TYR A 187 -3.08 0.67 -7.41
N MET A 188 -2.44 -0.16 -6.60
CA MET A 188 -1.12 -0.70 -6.95
C MET A 188 -1.17 -1.54 -8.24
N GLN A 189 -2.26 -2.27 -8.49
CA GLN A 189 -2.45 -2.99 -9.74
C GLN A 189 -2.71 -2.07 -10.94
N ASP A 190 -3.48 -1.01 -10.75
CA ASP A 190 -3.80 -0.02 -11.77
C ASP A 190 -2.59 0.82 -12.16
N ALA A 191 -1.85 1.30 -11.16
CA ALA A 191 -0.71 2.19 -11.31
C ALA A 191 0.58 1.50 -11.79
N TYR A 192 0.71 0.19 -11.56
CA TYR A 192 1.94 -0.56 -11.85
C TYR A 192 1.66 -1.86 -12.63
N PRO A 193 1.82 -1.85 -13.96
CA PRO A 193 1.54 -3.01 -14.83
C PRO A 193 2.28 -4.31 -14.45
N VAL A 194 3.40 -4.21 -13.74
CA VAL A 194 4.17 -5.36 -13.26
C VAL A 194 3.52 -6.09 -12.08
N PHE A 195 2.58 -5.45 -11.37
CA PHE A 195 1.87 -6.04 -10.24
C PHE A 195 0.46 -6.47 -10.64
N ARG A 196 0.09 -7.71 -10.32
CA ARG A 196 -1.23 -8.27 -10.60
C ARG A 196 -1.77 -9.01 -9.39
N LEU A 197 -3.04 -8.79 -9.09
CA LEU A 197 -3.79 -9.57 -8.11
C LEU A 197 -4.19 -10.92 -8.73
N SER A 198 -4.21 -11.97 -7.92
CA SER A 198 -4.88 -13.21 -8.32
C SER A 198 -6.40 -12.97 -8.38
N SER A 199 -7.14 -13.81 -9.13
CA SER A 199 -8.60 -13.68 -9.23
C SER A 199 -9.30 -13.71 -7.86
N ALA A 200 -8.81 -14.53 -6.93
CA ALA A 200 -9.36 -14.57 -5.57
C ALA A 200 -9.08 -13.27 -4.78
N GLN A 201 -7.87 -12.72 -4.89
CA GLN A 201 -7.55 -11.43 -4.25
C GLN A 201 -8.32 -10.27 -4.91
N GLN A 202 -8.48 -10.27 -6.22
CA GLN A 202 -9.30 -9.27 -6.91
C GLN A 202 -10.73 -9.26 -6.37
N LYS A 203 -11.39 -10.43 -6.33
CA LYS A 203 -12.76 -10.57 -5.79
C LYS A 203 -12.88 -10.08 -4.34
N LEU A 204 -11.90 -10.39 -3.50
CA LEU A 204 -11.88 -9.93 -2.11
C LEU A 204 -11.72 -8.41 -2.02
N MET A 205 -10.80 -7.83 -2.79
CA MET A 205 -10.59 -6.38 -2.80
C MET A 205 -11.80 -5.63 -3.36
N ASP A 206 -12.43 -6.14 -4.40
CA ASP A 206 -13.65 -5.56 -4.96
C ASP A 206 -14.80 -5.58 -3.93
N ALA A 207 -14.97 -6.71 -3.22
CA ALA A 207 -15.98 -6.84 -2.17
C ALA A 207 -15.72 -5.86 -1.01
N TRP A 208 -14.47 -5.76 -0.53
CA TRP A 208 -14.13 -4.84 0.55
C TRP A 208 -14.24 -3.37 0.12
N ASN A 209 -13.83 -3.04 -1.10
CA ASN A 209 -13.98 -1.67 -1.62
C ASN A 209 -15.46 -1.24 -1.66
N LYS A 210 -16.36 -2.17 -2.00
CA LYS A 210 -17.81 -1.92 -2.02
C LYS A 210 -18.41 -1.81 -0.62
N SER A 211 -17.99 -2.69 0.32
CA SER A 211 -18.59 -2.81 1.65
C SER A 211 -18.08 -1.77 2.65
N TYR A 212 -16.87 -1.23 2.43
CA TYR A 212 -16.21 -0.30 3.35
C TYR A 212 -15.87 1.02 2.63
N PRO A 213 -16.79 2.00 2.64
CA PRO A 213 -16.62 3.27 1.92
C PRO A 213 -15.44 4.07 2.48
N VAL A 214 -15.05 5.10 1.72
CA VAL A 214 -14.03 6.07 2.16
C VAL A 214 -14.53 6.88 3.36
N ASP A 215 -13.61 7.27 4.22
CA ASP A 215 -13.87 8.22 5.30
C ASP A 215 -13.15 9.56 5.07
N ALA A 216 -13.45 10.53 5.91
CA ALA A 216 -12.89 11.87 5.81
C ALA A 216 -11.36 11.89 5.98
N TRP A 217 -10.81 10.98 6.79
CA TRP A 217 -9.35 10.89 6.95
C TRP A 217 -8.69 10.29 5.71
N GLU A 218 -9.21 9.21 5.16
CA GLU A 218 -8.66 8.60 3.94
C GLU A 218 -8.66 9.60 2.78
N CYS A 219 -9.73 10.38 2.62
CA CYS A 219 -9.83 11.42 1.60
C CYS A 219 -8.77 12.53 1.82
N ARG A 220 -8.62 13.02 3.03
CA ARG A 220 -7.61 14.05 3.38
C ARG A 220 -6.19 13.53 3.18
N ARG A 221 -5.91 12.29 3.61
CA ARG A 221 -4.64 11.63 3.41
C ARG A 221 -4.30 11.53 1.91
N ALA A 222 -5.24 11.07 1.10
CA ALA A 222 -5.02 10.91 -0.34
C ALA A 222 -4.76 12.25 -1.03
N ARG A 223 -5.46 13.31 -0.66
CA ARG A 223 -5.25 14.67 -1.18
C ARG A 223 -3.85 15.20 -0.85
N ARG A 224 -3.38 14.98 0.40
CA ARG A 224 -2.02 15.35 0.81
C ARG A 224 -0.95 14.59 0.02
N ILE A 225 -1.15 13.29 -0.18
CA ILE A 225 -0.23 12.48 -0.97
C ILE A 225 -0.21 12.93 -2.43
N GLU A 226 -1.37 13.21 -3.04
CA GLU A 226 -1.44 13.73 -4.41
C GLU A 226 -0.66 15.03 -4.56
N ALA A 227 -0.79 15.96 -3.63
CA ALA A 227 -0.06 17.23 -3.64
C ALA A 227 1.45 17.06 -3.57
N ILE A 228 1.95 16.03 -2.87
CA ILE A 228 3.38 15.78 -2.68
C ILE A 228 3.95 14.89 -3.80
N GLN A 229 3.22 13.83 -4.17
CA GLN A 229 3.69 12.78 -5.07
C GLN A 229 3.37 13.06 -6.55
N GLY A 230 2.34 13.90 -6.80
CA GLY A 230 1.95 14.35 -8.13
C GLY A 230 1.09 13.40 -8.94
N ASN A 231 0.70 12.25 -8.36
CA ASN A 231 -0.21 11.30 -8.99
C ASN A 231 -1.42 11.02 -8.11
N GLU A 232 -2.50 10.52 -8.70
CA GLU A 232 -3.75 10.27 -7.97
C GLU A 232 -4.00 8.77 -7.74
N ASN A 233 -4.73 8.47 -6.64
CA ASN A 233 -5.38 7.19 -6.45
C ASN A 233 -6.87 7.35 -6.74
N ARG A 234 -7.31 6.96 -7.95
CA ARG A 234 -8.71 7.10 -8.38
C ARG A 234 -9.69 6.32 -7.51
N PHE A 235 -9.25 5.19 -6.93
CA PHE A 235 -10.08 4.37 -6.04
C PHE A 235 -10.41 5.06 -4.71
N VAL A 236 -9.67 6.10 -4.35
CA VAL A 236 -9.96 6.99 -3.22
C VAL A 236 -10.57 8.30 -3.69
N LYS A 237 -9.96 8.96 -4.68
CA LYS A 237 -10.35 10.30 -5.14
C LYS A 237 -11.79 10.36 -5.65
N GLU A 238 -12.18 9.43 -6.52
CA GLU A 238 -13.53 9.41 -7.08
C GLU A 238 -14.62 9.19 -6.01
N PRO A 239 -14.52 8.18 -5.11
CA PRO A 239 -15.46 8.04 -4.00
C PRO A 239 -15.49 9.25 -3.06
N CYS A 240 -14.34 9.87 -2.77
CA CYS A 240 -14.27 11.07 -1.94
C CYS A 240 -15.00 12.26 -2.57
N ARG A 241 -14.86 12.45 -3.88
CA ARG A 241 -15.61 13.48 -4.63
C ARG A 241 -17.11 13.23 -4.57
N LYS A 242 -17.54 11.97 -4.79
CA LYS A 242 -18.96 11.58 -4.71
C LYS A 242 -19.54 11.80 -3.31
N ALA A 243 -18.74 11.65 -2.28
CA ALA A 243 -19.13 11.87 -0.88
C ALA A 243 -19.01 13.35 -0.43
N GLY A 244 -18.56 14.26 -1.28
CA GLY A 244 -18.33 15.67 -0.91
C GLY A 244 -17.14 15.89 0.03
N LEU A 245 -16.17 14.94 0.06
CA LEU A 245 -15.02 14.94 0.97
C LEU A 245 -13.69 15.30 0.28
N TRP A 246 -13.73 15.70 -0.98
CA TRP A 246 -12.52 16.03 -1.76
C TRP A 246 -12.36 17.53 -1.97
#